data_58e109747dcf5bdc357dc302286bebae
#
_entry.id   58e109747dcf5bdc357dc302286bebae
#
_cell.length_a   1.000
_cell.length_b   1.000
_cell.length_c   1.000
_cell.angle_alpha   90.00
_cell.angle_beta   90.00
_cell.angle_gamma   90.00
#
_symmetry.space_group_name_H-M   'P 1'
#
loop_
_entity.id
_entity.type
_entity.pdbx_description
1 polymer ?
#
loop_
_entity_poly.entity_id
_entity_poly.type
_entity_poly.pdbx_seq_one_letter_code
_entity_poly.pdbx_strand_id
1 'polypeptide(L)'
;MILKNAEIFDENFDLVKADVAVGNGKIERVGQNLEGADMHDFSGCVITPGFVDIHIHGCVGADTCDGTREAVSKMAGHLITEGVTSFCPTTMTVPIAKIKKVLSVIKDCMENPPEGAAVCGANMEGPYISAQRCGAQKADNIRKPDWHEFKDLYEGCGGIIKLVDIAPECDENHEFSEHASRFCKVSIAHTMADYGQAVEAFRHGVTHVTHLFNAMSGLQHRSPGVVGAVFDDSSVSAEVICDGFHINPAVLRIAFHQLGEDRTVIISDSMRAAGMPDGESELGGQKVFVKNSQARLADGTIAGSTANIHQEIKNLISYGVPLRQVIKSATINPAREIGEANKIGSIKVGKQADLVVMDKEWNIVSVFKNGKLNKN
;
A
#
# COMPACT_ATOMS: atom_id res chain seq x y z
N MET A 1 -5.92 7.42 -28.28
CA MET A 1 -5.67 5.95 -28.25
C MET A 1 -6.92 5.25 -27.77
N ILE A 2 -7.24 4.08 -28.33
CA ILE A 2 -8.36 3.24 -27.88
C ILE A 2 -7.83 1.84 -27.59
N LEU A 3 -8.07 1.33 -26.40
CA LEU A 3 -7.81 -0.06 -26.00
C LEU A 3 -9.08 -0.86 -26.29
N LYS A 4 -9.01 -1.86 -27.18
CA LYS A 4 -10.17 -2.53 -27.74
C LYS A 4 -10.29 -3.98 -27.33
N ASN A 5 -11.53 -4.46 -27.31
CA ASN A 5 -11.91 -5.87 -27.25
C ASN A 5 -11.51 -6.60 -25.95
N ALA A 6 -11.09 -5.88 -24.91
CA ALA A 6 -10.73 -6.45 -23.62
C ALA A 6 -11.96 -6.70 -22.73
N GLU A 7 -11.78 -7.51 -21.69
CA GLU A 7 -12.61 -7.46 -20.50
C GLU A 7 -12.04 -6.39 -19.57
N ILE A 8 -12.87 -5.52 -19.03
CA ILE A 8 -12.44 -4.45 -18.11
C ILE A 8 -13.20 -4.53 -16.79
N PHE A 9 -12.61 -4.06 -15.70
CA PHE A 9 -13.37 -3.74 -14.49
C PHE A 9 -13.98 -2.36 -14.67
N ASP A 10 -15.30 -2.27 -14.79
CA ASP A 10 -16.02 -1.00 -14.93
C ASP A 10 -15.96 -0.15 -13.63
N GLU A 11 -16.67 0.96 -13.61
CA GLU A 11 -16.69 1.85 -12.43
C GLU A 11 -17.29 1.21 -11.17
N ASN A 12 -18.06 0.12 -11.33
CA ASN A 12 -18.64 -0.69 -10.25
C ASN A 12 -17.78 -1.92 -9.91
N PHE A 13 -16.65 -2.10 -10.58
CA PHE A 13 -15.79 -3.29 -10.51
C PHE A 13 -16.47 -4.58 -10.98
N ASP A 14 -17.46 -4.48 -11.87
CA ASP A 14 -17.99 -5.62 -12.62
C ASP A 14 -17.12 -5.88 -13.85
N LEU A 15 -16.83 -7.15 -14.13
CA LEU A 15 -16.03 -7.55 -15.29
C LEU A 15 -16.92 -7.56 -16.53
N VAL A 16 -16.69 -6.64 -17.44
CA VAL A 16 -17.50 -6.44 -18.64
C VAL A 16 -16.65 -6.31 -19.90
N LYS A 17 -17.17 -6.70 -21.06
CA LYS A 17 -16.50 -6.42 -22.34
C LYS A 17 -16.74 -4.98 -22.76
N ALA A 18 -15.66 -4.19 -22.85
CA ALA A 18 -15.72 -2.81 -23.30
C ALA A 18 -14.37 -2.35 -23.87
N ASP A 19 -14.42 -1.26 -24.62
CA ASP A 19 -13.27 -0.52 -25.09
C ASP A 19 -13.03 0.70 -24.16
N VAL A 20 -11.78 1.11 -24.01
CA VAL A 20 -11.38 2.30 -23.22
C VAL A 20 -10.69 3.29 -24.14
N ALA A 21 -11.29 4.46 -24.33
CA ALA A 21 -10.66 5.58 -25.03
C ALA A 21 -9.89 6.48 -24.05
N VAL A 22 -8.65 6.74 -24.41
CA VAL A 22 -7.69 7.52 -23.60
C VAL A 22 -7.21 8.73 -24.41
N GLY A 23 -7.26 9.90 -23.79
CA GLY A 23 -6.74 11.15 -24.34
C GLY A 23 -6.31 12.10 -23.23
N ASN A 24 -5.26 12.89 -23.49
CA ASN A 24 -4.70 13.85 -22.53
C ASN A 24 -4.38 13.25 -21.13
N GLY A 25 -3.94 11.99 -21.11
CA GLY A 25 -3.59 11.28 -19.89
C GLY A 25 -4.79 10.77 -19.07
N LYS A 26 -6.01 10.90 -19.58
CA LYS A 26 -7.25 10.55 -18.89
C LYS A 26 -8.08 9.55 -19.66
N ILE A 27 -8.95 8.85 -18.96
CA ILE A 27 -10.03 8.05 -19.54
C ILE A 27 -11.09 9.02 -20.07
N GLU A 28 -11.31 9.02 -21.38
CA GLU A 28 -12.29 9.91 -22.03
C GLU A 28 -13.64 9.24 -22.25
N ARG A 29 -13.62 7.95 -22.62
CA ARG A 29 -14.84 7.15 -22.87
C ARG A 29 -14.61 5.71 -22.49
N VAL A 30 -15.66 5.07 -22.00
CA VAL A 30 -15.75 3.62 -21.81
C VAL A 30 -17.02 3.14 -22.49
N GLY A 31 -16.97 2.12 -23.32
CA GLY A 31 -18.12 1.62 -24.05
C GLY A 31 -17.74 0.54 -25.07
N GLN A 32 -18.70 0.10 -25.85
CA GLN A 32 -18.48 -0.89 -26.88
C GLN A 32 -18.31 -0.24 -28.27
N ASN A 33 -17.54 -0.89 -29.15
CA ASN A 33 -17.33 -0.47 -30.53
C ASN A 33 -16.85 0.97 -30.68
N LEU A 34 -15.95 1.41 -29.81
CA LEU A 34 -15.33 2.72 -29.96
C LEU A 34 -14.42 2.74 -31.20
N GLU A 35 -14.45 3.84 -31.96
CA GLU A 35 -13.65 4.03 -33.17
C GLU A 35 -12.71 5.23 -33.02
N GLY A 36 -11.56 5.15 -33.67
CA GLY A 36 -10.53 6.19 -33.70
C GLY A 36 -9.32 5.79 -34.52
N ALA A 37 -8.39 6.72 -34.72
CA ALA A 37 -7.22 6.50 -35.58
C ALA A 37 -6.13 5.61 -34.94
N ASP A 38 -6.05 5.63 -33.60
CA ASP A 38 -5.03 4.91 -32.83
C ASP A 38 -5.72 3.86 -31.95
N MET A 39 -5.74 2.61 -32.43
CA MET A 39 -6.44 1.49 -31.80
C MET A 39 -5.47 0.35 -31.52
N HIS A 40 -5.55 -0.19 -30.31
CA HIS A 40 -4.78 -1.33 -29.84
C HIS A 40 -5.72 -2.45 -29.45
N ASP A 41 -5.55 -3.64 -30.08
CA ASP A 41 -6.38 -4.82 -29.79
C ASP A 41 -5.84 -5.60 -28.59
N PHE A 42 -6.67 -5.76 -27.59
CA PHE A 42 -6.41 -6.54 -26.37
C PHE A 42 -7.42 -7.69 -26.21
N SER A 43 -7.85 -8.27 -27.32
CA SER A 43 -8.70 -9.47 -27.31
C SER A 43 -8.09 -10.57 -26.44
N GLY A 44 -8.89 -11.10 -25.52
CA GLY A 44 -8.45 -12.14 -24.57
C GLY A 44 -7.68 -11.63 -23.36
N CYS A 45 -7.50 -10.32 -23.23
CA CYS A 45 -6.90 -9.70 -22.03
C CYS A 45 -7.97 -9.12 -21.10
N VAL A 46 -7.54 -8.88 -19.86
CA VAL A 46 -8.28 -8.15 -18.84
C VAL A 46 -7.55 -6.82 -18.56
N ILE A 47 -8.30 -5.73 -18.52
CA ILE A 47 -7.76 -4.42 -18.13
C ILE A 47 -8.27 -4.07 -16.74
N THR A 48 -7.34 -3.78 -15.84
CA THR A 48 -7.61 -3.27 -14.48
C THR A 48 -7.16 -1.82 -14.36
N PRO A 49 -7.64 -1.08 -13.35
CA PRO A 49 -6.95 0.13 -12.93
C PRO A 49 -5.51 -0.19 -12.55
N GLY A 50 -4.61 0.78 -12.65
CA GLY A 50 -3.26 0.65 -12.12
C GLY A 50 -3.25 0.37 -10.63
N PHE A 51 -2.34 -0.49 -10.18
CA PHE A 51 -2.22 -0.85 -8.77
C PHE A 51 -1.69 0.32 -7.95
N VAL A 52 -2.09 0.36 -6.68
CA VAL A 52 -1.70 1.41 -5.72
C VAL A 52 -1.12 0.73 -4.49
N ASP A 53 0.15 1.01 -4.19
CA ASP A 53 0.84 0.49 -3.00
C ASP A 53 1.07 1.61 -1.99
N ILE A 54 0.37 1.56 -0.87
CA ILE A 54 0.43 2.63 0.14
C ILE A 54 1.38 2.31 1.30
N HIS A 55 2.02 1.12 1.26
CA HIS A 55 2.96 0.71 2.29
C HIS A 55 4.13 -0.08 1.67
N ILE A 56 5.22 0.63 1.40
CA ILE A 56 6.42 0.08 0.77
C ILE A 56 7.68 0.78 1.28
N HIS A 57 8.63 0.03 1.84
CA HIS A 57 9.92 0.55 2.31
C HIS A 57 10.95 0.62 1.19
N GLY A 58 10.95 -0.36 0.28
CA GLY A 58 11.95 -0.40 -0.77
C GLY A 58 11.77 -1.54 -1.77
N CYS A 59 12.57 -1.51 -2.83
CA CYS A 59 12.73 -2.60 -3.80
C CYS A 59 14.05 -2.40 -4.59
N VAL A 60 14.48 -3.43 -5.30
CA VAL A 60 15.65 -3.46 -6.19
C VAL A 60 16.92 -2.81 -5.62
N GLY A 61 17.15 -3.00 -4.31
CA GLY A 61 18.33 -2.47 -3.61
C GLY A 61 18.21 -1.01 -3.16
N ALA A 62 17.07 -0.35 -3.40
CA ALA A 62 16.77 1.00 -2.93
C ALA A 62 15.80 0.97 -1.74
N ASP A 63 15.85 1.99 -0.87
CA ASP A 63 15.01 2.10 0.32
C ASP A 63 14.57 3.56 0.52
N THR A 64 13.34 3.76 0.94
CA THR A 64 12.80 5.08 1.27
C THR A 64 13.68 5.81 2.28
N CYS A 65 14.19 5.08 3.29
CA CYS A 65 15.08 5.64 4.31
C CYS A 65 16.51 5.89 3.84
N ASP A 66 16.89 5.60 2.59
CA ASP A 66 18.12 6.11 2.00
C ASP A 66 18.08 7.66 1.93
N GLY A 67 16.87 8.23 1.85
CA GLY A 67 16.63 9.67 1.87
C GLY A 67 17.30 10.38 0.71
N THR A 68 17.22 9.77 -0.50
CA THR A 68 17.75 10.30 -1.75
C THR A 68 16.72 10.18 -2.87
N ARG A 69 16.74 11.14 -3.80
CA ARG A 69 15.89 11.14 -4.97
C ARG A 69 16.13 9.91 -5.86
N GLU A 70 17.40 9.49 -5.96
CA GLU A 70 17.83 8.34 -6.75
C GLU A 70 17.15 7.05 -6.26
N ALA A 71 17.05 6.86 -4.93
CA ALA A 71 16.40 5.70 -4.35
C ALA A 71 14.90 5.68 -4.72
N VAL A 72 14.18 6.77 -4.50
CA VAL A 72 12.77 6.89 -4.84
C VAL A 72 12.53 6.72 -6.34
N SER A 73 13.41 7.30 -7.19
CA SER A 73 13.32 7.15 -8.65
C SER A 73 13.53 5.70 -9.09
N LYS A 74 14.46 5.00 -8.46
CA LYS A 74 14.73 3.59 -8.76
C LYS A 74 13.53 2.71 -8.37
N MET A 75 12.92 2.97 -7.22
CA MET A 75 11.68 2.31 -6.81
C MET A 75 10.56 2.59 -7.82
N ALA A 76 10.32 3.84 -8.18
CA ALA A 76 9.27 4.23 -9.12
C ALA A 76 9.43 3.55 -10.49
N GLY A 77 10.67 3.48 -11.01
CA GLY A 77 11.00 2.83 -12.27
C GLY A 77 10.81 1.31 -12.26
N HIS A 78 10.99 0.65 -11.11
CA HIS A 78 10.72 -0.77 -10.97
C HIS A 78 9.23 -1.06 -10.78
N LEU A 79 8.59 -0.34 -9.88
CA LEU A 79 7.18 -0.55 -9.51
C LEU A 79 6.24 -0.48 -10.71
N ILE A 80 6.50 0.43 -11.66
CA ILE A 80 5.65 0.55 -12.85
C ILE A 80 5.71 -0.71 -13.73
N THR A 81 6.84 -1.44 -13.75
CA THR A 81 6.95 -2.69 -14.51
C THR A 81 6.13 -3.83 -13.88
N GLU A 82 5.81 -3.71 -12.59
CA GLU A 82 4.98 -4.63 -11.82
C GLU A 82 3.51 -4.20 -11.72
N GLY A 83 3.10 -3.19 -12.53
CA GLY A 83 1.73 -2.71 -12.58
C GLY A 83 1.35 -1.71 -11.49
N VAL A 84 2.25 -1.40 -10.55
CA VAL A 84 2.03 -0.34 -9.55
C VAL A 84 2.24 1.01 -10.24
N THR A 85 1.17 1.76 -10.39
CA THR A 85 1.19 3.07 -11.06
C THR A 85 1.27 4.23 -10.07
N SER A 86 1.00 3.96 -8.80
CA SER A 86 1.01 4.97 -7.73
C SER A 86 1.44 4.31 -6.41
N PHE A 87 2.24 5.00 -5.61
CA PHE A 87 2.72 4.46 -4.33
C PHE A 87 2.99 5.55 -3.30
N CYS A 88 3.01 5.16 -2.03
CA CYS A 88 3.46 5.97 -0.90
C CYS A 88 4.76 5.37 -0.33
N PRO A 89 5.95 5.95 -0.61
CA PRO A 89 7.16 5.56 0.08
C PRO A 89 6.96 5.61 1.59
N THR A 90 7.34 4.53 2.28
CA THR A 90 7.10 4.34 3.71
C THR A 90 8.38 4.49 4.50
N THR A 91 8.36 5.34 5.55
CA THR A 91 9.51 5.48 6.46
C THR A 91 9.58 4.30 7.42
N MET A 92 10.71 4.19 8.12
CA MET A 92 10.92 3.27 9.25
C MET A 92 11.08 4.07 10.53
N THR A 93 11.10 3.38 11.67
CA THR A 93 11.50 3.94 12.97
C THR A 93 12.98 4.29 12.96
N VAL A 94 13.30 5.49 12.49
CA VAL A 94 14.64 6.06 12.38
C VAL A 94 14.69 7.42 13.11
N PRO A 95 15.86 8.01 13.37
CA PRO A 95 15.93 9.33 14.02
C PRO A 95 15.09 10.39 13.30
N ILE A 96 14.41 11.26 14.04
CA ILE A 96 13.50 12.30 13.50
C ILE A 96 14.20 13.18 12.45
N ALA A 97 15.47 13.51 12.63
CA ALA A 97 16.22 14.26 11.62
C ALA A 97 16.31 13.51 10.27
N LYS A 98 16.39 12.18 10.31
CA LYS A 98 16.37 11.34 9.09
C LYS A 98 14.98 11.30 8.49
N ILE A 99 13.92 11.19 9.30
CA ILE A 99 12.52 11.27 8.84
C ILE A 99 12.28 12.60 8.11
N LYS A 100 12.68 13.73 8.69
CA LYS A 100 12.57 15.06 8.06
C LYS A 100 13.25 15.10 6.68
N LYS A 101 14.44 14.55 6.57
CA LYS A 101 15.17 14.46 5.29
C LYS A 101 14.42 13.61 4.27
N VAL A 102 13.95 12.42 4.67
CA VAL A 102 13.19 11.51 3.82
C VAL A 102 11.91 12.18 3.30
N LEU A 103 11.13 12.80 4.19
CA LEU A 103 9.91 13.51 3.82
C LEU A 103 10.18 14.67 2.83
N SER A 104 11.31 15.39 3.00
CA SER A 104 11.72 16.45 2.05
C SER A 104 12.01 15.88 0.66
N VAL A 105 12.65 14.68 0.58
CA VAL A 105 12.92 14.00 -0.69
C VAL A 105 11.62 13.50 -1.34
N ILE A 106 10.72 12.92 -0.55
CA ILE A 106 9.41 12.47 -1.06
C ILE A 106 8.63 13.66 -1.63
N LYS A 107 8.61 14.80 -0.93
CA LYS A 107 8.00 16.04 -1.42
C LYS A 107 8.59 16.49 -2.75
N ASP A 108 9.92 16.53 -2.88
CA ASP A 108 10.58 16.87 -4.13
C ASP A 108 10.17 15.90 -5.26
N CYS A 109 10.08 14.59 -4.99
CA CYS A 109 9.62 13.62 -5.97
C CYS A 109 8.14 13.77 -6.35
N MET A 110 7.30 14.33 -5.49
CA MET A 110 5.91 14.67 -5.83
C MET A 110 5.83 15.93 -6.69
N GLU A 111 6.64 16.94 -6.40
CA GLU A 111 6.71 18.21 -7.15
C GLU A 111 7.40 18.05 -8.51
N ASN A 112 8.43 17.20 -8.56
CA ASN A 112 9.25 16.86 -9.73
C ASN A 112 9.21 15.35 -9.96
N PRO A 113 8.12 14.77 -10.51
CA PRO A 113 7.92 13.33 -10.56
C PRO A 113 9.04 12.59 -11.30
N PRO A 114 9.59 11.50 -10.74
CA PRO A 114 10.47 10.61 -11.49
C PRO A 114 9.68 9.87 -12.58
N GLU A 115 10.40 9.28 -13.54
CA GLU A 115 9.79 8.33 -14.47
C GLU A 115 9.32 7.08 -13.74
N GLY A 116 8.15 6.53 -14.13
CA GLY A 116 7.59 5.32 -13.54
C GLY A 116 6.32 5.56 -12.73
N ALA A 117 6.20 4.88 -11.61
CA ALA A 117 5.07 5.01 -10.69
C ALA A 117 5.05 6.39 -10.01
N ALA A 118 3.87 6.97 -9.85
CA ALA A 118 3.72 8.27 -9.21
C ALA A 118 3.85 8.16 -7.68
N VAL A 119 4.61 9.07 -7.08
CA VAL A 119 4.65 9.26 -5.62
C VAL A 119 3.41 10.05 -5.20
N CYS A 120 2.55 9.45 -4.36
CA CYS A 120 1.25 10.04 -3.98
C CYS A 120 1.21 10.62 -2.56
N GLY A 121 2.31 10.58 -1.84
CA GLY A 121 2.46 11.02 -0.46
C GLY A 121 3.46 10.15 0.26
N ALA A 122 3.52 10.28 1.58
CA ALA A 122 4.34 9.45 2.46
C ALA A 122 3.46 8.65 3.41
N ASN A 123 3.86 7.42 3.69
CA ASN A 123 3.40 6.66 4.84
C ASN A 123 4.49 6.74 5.94
N MET A 124 4.11 7.10 7.15
CA MET A 124 5.04 7.26 8.26
C MET A 124 4.86 6.10 9.24
N GLU A 125 5.57 4.99 8.98
CA GLU A 125 5.59 3.83 9.87
C GLU A 125 6.60 4.05 11.00
N GLY A 126 6.06 4.26 12.19
CA GLY A 126 6.83 4.71 13.36
C GLY A 126 7.23 6.20 13.26
N PRO A 127 7.89 6.74 14.29
CA PRO A 127 8.46 6.06 15.46
C PRO A 127 7.50 5.84 16.63
N TYR A 128 6.21 6.13 16.51
CA TYR A 128 5.22 6.17 17.58
C TYR A 128 4.61 4.79 17.90
N ILE A 129 5.44 3.77 17.91
CA ILE A 129 5.06 2.36 18.06
C ILE A 129 5.47 1.78 19.41
N SER A 130 5.00 0.55 19.71
CA SER A 130 5.34 -0.15 20.95
C SER A 130 6.71 -0.83 20.87
N ALA A 131 7.57 -0.58 21.83
CA ALA A 131 8.86 -1.27 21.96
C ALA A 131 8.71 -2.79 22.15
N GLN A 132 7.58 -3.25 22.70
CA GLN A 132 7.30 -4.67 22.91
C GLN A 132 6.86 -5.40 21.65
N ARG A 133 6.48 -4.64 20.60
CA ARG A 133 6.03 -5.17 19.29
C ARG A 133 6.76 -4.51 18.13
N CYS A 134 8.00 -4.06 18.37
CA CYS A 134 8.77 -3.34 17.35
C CYS A 134 9.06 -4.18 16.08
N GLY A 135 8.99 -5.52 16.13
CA GLY A 135 9.31 -6.35 14.98
C GLY A 135 10.72 -6.06 14.45
N ALA A 136 10.82 -5.72 13.15
CA ALA A 136 12.08 -5.33 12.52
C ALA A 136 12.38 -3.82 12.65
N GLN A 137 11.57 -3.04 13.39
CA GLN A 137 11.84 -1.63 13.67
C GLN A 137 12.95 -1.49 14.74
N LYS A 138 13.76 -0.44 14.67
CA LYS A 138 14.87 -0.24 15.61
C LYS A 138 14.38 0.38 16.93
N ALA A 139 14.38 -0.42 18.00
CA ALA A 139 13.82 -0.04 19.30
C ALA A 139 14.41 1.26 19.88
N ASP A 140 15.71 1.55 19.65
CA ASP A 140 16.38 2.75 20.15
C ASP A 140 15.78 4.07 19.62
N ASN A 141 15.04 4.02 18.51
CA ASN A 141 14.45 5.19 17.88
C ASN A 141 12.94 5.32 18.16
N ILE A 142 12.35 4.37 18.91
CA ILE A 142 10.93 4.42 19.28
C ILE A 142 10.67 5.61 20.19
N ARG A 143 9.55 6.27 19.96
CA ARG A 143 9.13 7.45 20.70
C ARG A 143 7.65 7.31 21.10
N LYS A 144 7.26 7.97 22.19
CA LYS A 144 5.84 8.13 22.48
C LYS A 144 5.19 9.02 21.42
N PRO A 145 3.92 8.77 21.06
CA PRO A 145 3.16 9.69 20.23
C PRO A 145 3.20 11.10 20.81
N ASP A 146 3.64 12.06 20.01
CA ASP A 146 3.71 13.49 20.35
C ASP A 146 3.11 14.28 19.19
N TRP A 147 1.93 14.84 19.43
CA TRP A 147 1.20 15.62 18.43
C TRP A 147 1.99 16.84 17.95
N HIS A 148 2.69 17.53 18.83
CA HIS A 148 3.44 18.74 18.46
C HIS A 148 4.64 18.40 17.58
N GLU A 149 5.37 17.33 17.91
CA GLU A 149 6.45 16.81 17.05
C GLU A 149 5.94 16.38 15.68
N PHE A 150 4.82 15.65 15.64
CA PHE A 150 4.20 15.22 14.39
C PHE A 150 3.69 16.41 13.55
N LYS A 151 3.06 17.40 14.19
CA LYS A 151 2.60 18.61 13.52
C LYS A 151 3.75 19.35 12.85
N ASP A 152 4.89 19.49 13.53
CA ASP A 152 6.09 20.11 12.97
C ASP A 152 6.63 19.32 11.75
N LEU A 153 6.56 17.98 11.78
CA LEU A 153 6.91 17.12 10.65
C LEU A 153 5.94 17.32 9.48
N TYR A 154 4.64 17.29 9.77
CA TYR A 154 3.57 17.40 8.78
C TYR A 154 3.59 18.76 8.07
N GLU A 155 3.66 19.86 8.82
CA GLU A 155 3.74 21.21 8.27
C GLU A 155 5.07 21.43 7.53
N GLY A 156 6.18 20.97 8.10
CA GLY A 156 7.53 21.10 7.52
C GLY A 156 7.67 20.40 6.17
N CYS A 157 6.98 19.29 5.95
CA CYS A 157 6.97 18.61 4.65
C CYS A 157 5.86 19.10 3.72
N GLY A 158 5.00 20.04 4.14
CA GLY A 158 3.91 20.59 3.32
C GLY A 158 2.69 19.68 3.23
N GLY A 159 2.44 18.85 4.26
CA GLY A 159 1.23 18.04 4.36
C GLY A 159 1.20 16.79 3.48
N ILE A 160 2.34 16.26 3.09
CA ILE A 160 2.42 15.09 2.21
C ILE A 160 2.20 13.76 2.93
N ILE A 161 2.21 13.73 4.28
CA ILE A 161 1.98 12.50 5.05
C ILE A 161 0.52 12.10 4.87
N LYS A 162 0.29 10.92 4.31
CA LYS A 162 -1.05 10.34 4.06
C LYS A 162 -1.48 9.41 5.18
N LEU A 163 -0.53 8.66 5.74
CA LEU A 163 -0.74 7.76 6.87
C LEU A 163 0.33 8.01 7.93
N VAL A 164 -0.04 7.84 9.19
CA VAL A 164 0.88 7.77 10.32
C VAL A 164 0.49 6.63 11.24
N ASP A 165 1.48 5.83 11.62
CA ASP A 165 1.28 4.65 12.44
C ASP A 165 1.53 4.93 13.92
N ILE A 166 0.65 4.39 14.76
CA ILE A 166 0.76 4.48 16.22
C ILE A 166 0.47 3.14 16.92
N ALA A 167 1.05 2.97 18.10
CA ALA A 167 0.58 2.02 19.10
C ALA A 167 -0.38 2.75 20.05
N PRO A 168 -1.70 2.47 20.00
CA PRO A 168 -2.68 3.26 20.75
C PRO A 168 -2.51 3.21 22.26
N GLU A 169 -1.94 2.13 22.80
CA GLU A 169 -1.58 2.05 24.23
C GLU A 169 -0.49 3.03 24.66
N CYS A 170 0.21 3.63 23.68
CA CYS A 170 1.23 4.66 23.93
C CYS A 170 0.68 6.09 23.77
N ASP A 171 -0.53 6.26 23.24
CA ASP A 171 -1.19 7.55 23.02
C ASP A 171 -2.00 7.96 24.26
N GLU A 172 -1.37 8.67 25.18
CA GLU A 172 -2.02 9.09 26.42
C GLU A 172 -3.21 10.03 26.13
N ASN A 173 -4.39 9.67 26.65
CA ASN A 173 -5.65 10.42 26.47
C ASN A 173 -6.08 10.59 25.01
N HIS A 174 -5.54 9.80 24.08
CA HIS A 174 -5.83 9.85 22.66
C HIS A 174 -5.55 11.20 21.98
N GLU A 175 -4.69 12.04 22.59
CA GLU A 175 -4.37 13.38 22.11
C GLU A 175 -3.79 13.35 20.70
N PHE A 176 -2.84 12.44 20.46
CA PHE A 176 -2.23 12.31 19.13
C PHE A 176 -3.28 11.91 18.08
N SER A 177 -4.05 10.86 18.34
CA SER A 177 -5.08 10.34 17.43
C SER A 177 -6.12 11.39 17.07
N GLU A 178 -6.67 12.11 18.07
CA GLU A 178 -7.68 13.14 17.87
C GLU A 178 -7.19 14.33 17.03
N HIS A 179 -5.93 14.69 17.18
CA HIS A 179 -5.36 15.79 16.41
C HIS A 179 -4.89 15.36 15.02
N ALA A 180 -4.13 14.26 14.91
CA ALA A 180 -3.54 13.81 13.65
C ALA A 180 -4.61 13.34 12.64
N SER A 181 -5.70 12.73 13.09
CA SER A 181 -6.81 12.26 12.24
C SER A 181 -7.51 13.36 11.42
N ARG A 182 -7.33 14.61 11.80
CA ARG A 182 -7.85 15.78 11.04
C ARG A 182 -7.02 16.11 9.80
N PHE A 183 -5.83 15.54 9.67
CA PHE A 183 -4.85 15.88 8.65
C PHE A 183 -4.48 14.70 7.75
N CYS A 184 -4.40 13.50 8.32
CA CYS A 184 -4.06 12.27 7.61
C CYS A 184 -4.75 11.06 8.25
N LYS A 185 -4.61 9.89 7.67
CA LYS A 185 -5.03 8.63 8.29
C LYS A 185 -4.12 8.31 9.48
N VAL A 186 -4.73 8.03 10.62
CA VAL A 186 -4.02 7.43 11.76
C VAL A 186 -4.30 5.94 11.74
N SER A 187 -3.24 5.15 11.80
CA SER A 187 -3.28 3.70 11.68
C SER A 187 -2.71 3.02 12.92
N ILE A 188 -3.36 1.95 13.39
CA ILE A 188 -2.80 1.09 14.43
C ILE A 188 -1.72 0.20 13.84
N ALA A 189 -0.51 0.26 14.39
CA ALA A 189 0.62 -0.57 14.00
C ALA A 189 1.50 -0.94 15.20
N HIS A 190 2.22 -2.05 15.11
CA HIS A 190 3.26 -2.43 16.08
C HIS A 190 2.83 -2.21 17.54
N THR A 191 1.80 -2.92 17.99
CA THR A 191 1.06 -2.60 19.20
C THR A 191 0.84 -3.81 20.11
N MET A 192 0.77 -3.56 21.40
CA MET A 192 0.30 -4.50 22.43
C MET A 192 -1.19 -4.28 22.77
N ALA A 193 -1.85 -3.32 22.12
CA ALA A 193 -3.24 -2.97 22.43
C ALA A 193 -4.14 -4.20 22.44
N ASP A 194 -5.01 -4.28 23.43
CA ASP A 194 -6.09 -5.23 23.47
C ASP A 194 -7.29 -4.76 22.65
N TYR A 195 -8.38 -5.56 22.65
CA TYR A 195 -9.60 -5.23 21.94
C TYR A 195 -10.21 -3.89 22.42
N GLY A 196 -10.24 -3.65 23.73
CA GLY A 196 -10.83 -2.45 24.31
C GLY A 196 -10.05 -1.19 23.92
N GLN A 197 -8.72 -1.26 24.00
CA GLN A 197 -7.83 -0.16 23.60
C GLN A 197 -7.93 0.15 22.10
N ALA A 198 -8.06 -0.88 21.25
CA ALA A 198 -8.26 -0.68 19.81
C ALA A 198 -9.61 -0.02 19.50
N VAL A 199 -10.71 -0.49 20.12
CA VAL A 199 -12.04 0.11 19.95
C VAL A 199 -12.07 1.56 20.46
N GLU A 200 -11.36 1.85 21.54
CA GLU A 200 -11.27 3.22 22.05
C GLU A 200 -10.49 4.12 21.09
N ALA A 201 -9.39 3.64 20.52
CA ALA A 201 -8.64 4.36 19.48
C ALA A 201 -9.52 4.67 18.24
N PHE A 202 -10.38 3.73 17.83
CA PHE A 202 -11.32 3.97 16.72
C PHE A 202 -12.30 5.11 17.02
N ARG A 203 -12.79 5.21 18.26
CA ARG A 203 -13.66 6.31 18.70
C ARG A 203 -12.96 7.67 18.68
N HIS A 204 -11.63 7.67 18.77
CA HIS A 204 -10.78 8.87 18.79
C HIS A 204 -10.09 9.15 17.45
N GLY A 205 -10.66 8.65 16.34
CA GLY A 205 -10.28 9.05 14.98
C GLY A 205 -9.33 8.11 14.24
N VAL A 206 -8.93 6.99 14.85
CA VAL A 206 -8.21 5.95 14.12
C VAL A 206 -9.20 5.18 13.24
N THR A 207 -8.91 5.08 11.94
CA THR A 207 -9.79 4.43 10.97
C THR A 207 -9.07 3.44 10.06
N HIS A 208 -7.81 3.13 10.40
CA HIS A 208 -6.95 2.25 9.62
C HIS A 208 -6.13 1.35 10.52
N VAL A 209 -5.74 0.17 10.03
CA VAL A 209 -4.85 -0.76 10.72
C VAL A 209 -3.82 -1.29 9.73
N THR A 210 -2.57 -1.13 10.06
CA THR A 210 -1.40 -1.48 9.26
C THR A 210 -1.13 -2.98 9.37
N HIS A 211 -0.77 -3.63 8.25
CA HIS A 211 -0.37 -5.05 8.11
C HIS A 211 -1.04 -6.00 9.13
N LEU A 212 -2.38 -6.06 9.08
CA LEU A 212 -3.25 -6.84 9.99
C LEU A 212 -2.64 -8.22 10.32
N PHE A 213 -2.69 -8.64 11.58
CA PHE A 213 -2.06 -9.80 12.23
C PHE A 213 -0.59 -9.64 12.57
N ASN A 214 0.17 -8.80 11.87
CA ASN A 214 1.61 -8.69 12.06
C ASN A 214 1.94 -7.66 13.13
N ALA A 215 2.86 -7.99 14.03
CA ALA A 215 3.31 -7.15 15.15
C ALA A 215 2.17 -6.55 16.01
N MET A 216 1.07 -7.29 16.21
CA MET A 216 -0.08 -6.88 17.04
C MET A 216 -0.67 -8.04 17.85
N SER A 217 -1.66 -7.74 18.70
CA SER A 217 -2.42 -8.76 19.42
C SER A 217 -3.33 -9.54 18.48
N GLY A 218 -3.20 -10.88 18.50
CA GLY A 218 -3.93 -11.77 17.60
C GLY A 218 -5.35 -12.08 18.06
N LEU A 219 -6.14 -12.66 17.17
CA LEU A 219 -7.52 -13.06 17.42
C LEU A 219 -7.61 -14.36 18.24
N GLN A 220 -8.11 -14.26 19.46
CA GLN A 220 -8.46 -15.39 20.30
C GLN A 220 -9.90 -15.24 20.82
N HIS A 221 -10.59 -16.35 21.07
CA HIS A 221 -12.03 -16.34 21.41
C HIS A 221 -12.39 -15.63 22.74
N ARG A 222 -11.43 -15.39 23.64
CA ARG A 222 -11.61 -14.62 24.89
C ARG A 222 -10.75 -13.37 24.94
N SER A 223 -9.86 -13.19 23.99
CA SER A 223 -8.97 -12.03 23.87
C SER A 223 -8.87 -11.70 22.38
N PRO A 224 -9.87 -11.01 21.81
CA PRO A 224 -9.96 -10.81 20.35
C PRO A 224 -8.84 -9.94 19.79
N GLY A 225 -8.23 -9.10 20.62
CA GLY A 225 -7.13 -8.22 20.21
C GLY A 225 -7.53 -7.18 19.18
N VAL A 226 -6.53 -6.57 18.55
CA VAL A 226 -6.74 -5.60 17.46
C VAL A 226 -7.46 -6.24 16.29
N VAL A 227 -7.10 -7.47 15.93
CA VAL A 227 -7.73 -8.19 14.81
C VAL A 227 -9.23 -8.35 15.02
N GLY A 228 -9.67 -8.72 16.24
CA GLY A 228 -11.08 -8.82 16.56
C GLY A 228 -11.79 -7.48 16.52
N ALA A 229 -11.15 -6.41 16.99
CA ALA A 229 -11.71 -5.06 16.94
C ALA A 229 -11.95 -4.59 15.50
N VAL A 230 -11.00 -4.83 14.59
CA VAL A 230 -11.12 -4.52 13.16
C VAL A 230 -12.25 -5.31 12.48
N PHE A 231 -12.42 -6.57 12.84
CA PHE A 231 -13.49 -7.40 12.27
C PHE A 231 -14.88 -6.97 12.77
N ASP A 232 -14.96 -6.45 13.98
CA ASP A 232 -16.21 -6.01 14.62
C ASP A 232 -16.64 -4.60 14.19
N ASP A 233 -15.68 -3.72 13.84
CA ASP A 233 -15.97 -2.35 13.42
C ASP A 233 -15.92 -2.19 11.89
N SER A 234 -17.08 -1.92 11.28
CA SER A 234 -17.22 -1.77 9.83
C SER A 234 -16.66 -0.47 9.26
N SER A 235 -16.27 0.48 10.09
CA SER A 235 -15.71 1.78 9.66
C SER A 235 -14.19 1.76 9.48
N VAL A 236 -13.51 0.71 9.95
CA VAL A 236 -12.04 0.60 9.95
C VAL A 236 -11.55 -0.24 8.78
N SER A 237 -10.63 0.30 7.99
CA SER A 237 -9.92 -0.41 6.92
C SER A 237 -8.66 -1.09 7.45
N ALA A 238 -8.19 -2.13 6.77
CA ALA A 238 -6.99 -2.83 7.16
C ALA A 238 -6.10 -3.19 5.97
N GLU A 239 -4.81 -2.98 6.15
CA GLU A 239 -3.76 -3.46 5.25
C GLU A 239 -3.52 -4.95 5.47
N VAL A 240 -3.23 -5.67 4.39
CA VAL A 240 -2.97 -7.12 4.43
C VAL A 240 -1.83 -7.45 3.49
N ILE A 241 -0.80 -8.14 4.00
CA ILE A 241 0.30 -8.68 3.19
C ILE A 241 -0.13 -10.06 2.71
N CYS A 242 -0.21 -10.26 1.40
CA CYS A 242 -0.81 -11.44 0.77
C CYS A 242 0.22 -12.36 0.11
N ASP A 243 1.45 -12.38 0.61
CA ASP A 243 2.57 -13.17 0.10
C ASP A 243 2.45 -14.69 0.44
N GLY A 244 1.55 -15.06 1.35
CA GLY A 244 1.38 -16.44 1.83
C GLY A 244 2.37 -16.87 2.91
N PHE A 245 3.31 -16.00 3.32
CA PHE A 245 4.28 -16.23 4.39
C PHE A 245 3.92 -15.49 5.67
N HIS A 246 3.53 -14.20 5.55
CA HIS A 246 3.06 -13.39 6.67
C HIS A 246 1.75 -13.91 7.22
N ILE A 247 0.85 -14.29 6.34
CA ILE A 247 -0.49 -14.77 6.70
C ILE A 247 -0.78 -16.05 5.91
N ASN A 248 -1.21 -17.10 6.63
CA ASN A 248 -1.62 -18.34 5.99
C ASN A 248 -2.81 -18.12 5.03
N PRO A 249 -2.85 -18.76 3.85
CA PRO A 249 -3.93 -18.60 2.88
C PRO A 249 -5.35 -18.83 3.44
N ALA A 250 -5.52 -19.74 4.42
CA ALA A 250 -6.81 -19.92 5.07
C ALA A 250 -7.23 -18.70 5.90
N VAL A 251 -6.26 -18.06 6.59
CA VAL A 251 -6.50 -16.85 7.38
C VAL A 251 -6.74 -15.66 6.48
N LEU A 252 -6.05 -15.57 5.32
CA LEU A 252 -6.33 -14.55 4.30
C LEU A 252 -7.78 -14.62 3.82
N ARG A 253 -8.30 -15.81 3.51
CA ARG A 253 -9.72 -15.95 3.12
C ARG A 253 -10.69 -15.50 4.21
N ILE A 254 -10.38 -15.79 5.48
CA ILE A 254 -11.21 -15.32 6.61
C ILE A 254 -11.14 -13.80 6.72
N ALA A 255 -9.95 -13.21 6.63
CA ALA A 255 -9.75 -11.77 6.71
C ALA A 255 -10.51 -11.04 5.59
N PHE A 256 -10.36 -11.48 4.35
CA PHE A 256 -11.07 -10.91 3.20
C PHE A 256 -12.59 -11.04 3.35
N HIS A 257 -13.08 -12.18 3.86
CA HIS A 257 -14.52 -12.35 4.12
C HIS A 257 -15.03 -11.38 5.18
N GLN A 258 -14.31 -11.18 6.28
CA GLN A 258 -14.71 -10.29 7.39
C GLN A 258 -14.60 -8.81 7.03
N LEU A 259 -13.53 -8.43 6.34
CA LEU A 259 -13.31 -7.04 5.90
C LEU A 259 -14.22 -6.64 4.74
N GLY A 260 -14.63 -7.59 3.91
CA GLY A 260 -15.47 -7.33 2.75
C GLY A 260 -14.71 -6.59 1.63
N GLU A 261 -15.47 -6.07 0.65
CA GLU A 261 -14.91 -5.53 -0.59
C GLU A 261 -14.25 -4.16 -0.44
N ASP A 262 -14.65 -3.36 0.55
CA ASP A 262 -14.31 -1.94 0.61
C ASP A 262 -13.28 -1.56 1.68
N ARG A 263 -13.01 -2.49 2.63
CA ARG A 263 -12.12 -2.22 3.76
C ARG A 263 -10.76 -2.91 3.69
N THR A 264 -10.60 -3.85 2.76
CA THR A 264 -9.33 -4.56 2.59
C THR A 264 -8.41 -3.77 1.68
N VAL A 265 -7.17 -3.57 2.10
CA VAL A 265 -6.10 -2.92 1.35
C VAL A 265 -4.93 -3.89 1.22
N ILE A 266 -4.57 -4.29 0.00
CA ILE A 266 -3.34 -5.05 -0.24
C ILE A 266 -2.16 -4.09 -0.19
N ILE A 267 -1.10 -4.48 0.51
CA ILE A 267 0.17 -3.77 0.57
C ILE A 267 1.31 -4.73 0.34
N SER A 268 2.38 -4.28 -0.28
CA SER A 268 3.56 -5.13 -0.43
C SER A 268 4.35 -5.25 0.88
N ASP A 269 4.41 -4.20 1.67
CA ASP A 269 5.35 -4.07 2.79
C ASP A 269 6.76 -4.50 2.37
N SER A 270 7.09 -4.26 1.09
CA SER A 270 8.34 -4.74 0.54
C SER A 270 9.52 -3.91 1.00
N MET A 271 10.66 -4.58 1.14
CA MET A 271 11.90 -3.97 1.54
C MET A 271 12.93 -4.01 0.39
N ARG A 272 14.09 -3.36 0.53
CA ARG A 272 15.08 -3.20 -0.54
C ARG A 272 15.48 -4.48 -1.27
N ALA A 273 15.30 -5.66 -0.66
CA ALA A 273 15.61 -6.93 -1.31
C ALA A 273 14.50 -7.42 -2.27
N ALA A 274 13.32 -6.83 -2.29
CA ALA A 274 12.30 -7.17 -3.28
C ALA A 274 12.86 -6.92 -4.70
N GLY A 275 12.66 -7.88 -5.60
CA GLY A 275 13.26 -7.86 -6.94
C GLY A 275 14.77 -8.16 -7.00
N MET A 276 15.39 -8.56 -5.89
CA MET A 276 16.80 -8.95 -5.81
C MET A 276 16.93 -10.46 -5.57
N PRO A 277 18.07 -11.08 -5.94
CA PRO A 277 18.36 -12.46 -5.54
C PRO A 277 18.43 -12.62 -4.01
N ASP A 278 18.21 -13.85 -3.53
CA ASP A 278 18.46 -14.24 -2.14
C ASP A 278 19.89 -13.84 -1.70
N GLY A 279 20.03 -13.42 -0.45
CA GLY A 279 21.31 -12.97 0.10
C GLY A 279 21.17 -12.07 1.32
N GLU A 280 22.25 -11.36 1.64
CA GLU A 280 22.25 -10.37 2.72
C GLU A 280 21.69 -9.03 2.24
N SER A 281 20.92 -8.37 3.10
CA SER A 281 20.29 -7.09 2.85
C SER A 281 20.22 -6.28 4.15
N GLU A 282 19.51 -5.15 4.12
CA GLU A 282 19.31 -4.27 5.28
C GLU A 282 17.88 -3.71 5.31
N LEU A 283 17.32 -3.52 6.50
CA LEU A 283 16.08 -2.81 6.72
C LEU A 283 16.19 -1.96 7.99
N GLY A 284 15.94 -0.66 7.89
CA GLY A 284 15.99 0.26 9.03
C GLY A 284 17.34 0.32 9.76
N GLY A 285 18.46 0.00 9.10
CA GLY A 285 19.80 -0.08 9.70
C GLY A 285 20.10 -1.42 10.39
N GLN A 286 19.26 -2.43 10.18
CA GLN A 286 19.46 -3.79 10.70
C GLN A 286 19.74 -4.76 9.55
N LYS A 287 20.67 -5.70 9.80
CA LYS A 287 21.05 -6.72 8.82
C LYS A 287 19.90 -7.72 8.66
N VAL A 288 19.51 -7.99 7.40
CA VAL A 288 18.46 -8.92 7.00
C VAL A 288 19.05 -10.01 6.12
N PHE A 289 18.55 -11.23 6.30
CA PHE A 289 18.89 -12.40 5.49
C PHE A 289 17.68 -12.81 4.68
N VAL A 290 17.82 -12.83 3.35
CA VAL A 290 16.77 -13.30 2.44
C VAL A 290 17.08 -14.70 1.97
N LYS A 291 16.13 -15.60 2.17
CA LYS A 291 16.21 -17.00 1.71
C LYS A 291 14.83 -17.48 1.28
N ASN A 292 14.74 -18.02 0.07
CA ASN A 292 13.47 -18.47 -0.52
C ASN A 292 12.41 -17.35 -0.49
N SER A 293 12.80 -16.15 -0.85
CA SER A 293 11.94 -14.95 -0.83
C SER A 293 11.37 -14.59 0.56
N GLN A 294 12.00 -15.04 1.65
CA GLN A 294 11.64 -14.65 3.01
C GLN A 294 12.78 -13.83 3.62
N ALA A 295 12.46 -12.60 4.01
CA ALA A 295 13.40 -11.70 4.67
C ALA A 295 13.28 -11.85 6.20
N ARG A 296 14.41 -12.06 6.89
CA ARG A 296 14.45 -12.28 8.35
C ARG A 296 15.66 -11.61 8.98
N LEU A 297 15.49 -11.13 10.21
CA LEU A 297 16.60 -10.76 11.08
C LEU A 297 17.37 -12.01 11.55
N ALA A 298 18.51 -11.81 12.19
CA ALA A 298 19.36 -12.91 12.68
C ALA A 298 18.67 -13.78 13.75
N ASP A 299 17.72 -13.24 14.49
CA ASP A 299 16.90 -13.96 15.49
C ASP A 299 15.70 -14.71 14.89
N GLY A 300 15.50 -14.61 13.56
CA GLY A 300 14.40 -15.25 12.84
C GLY A 300 13.15 -14.40 12.70
N THR A 301 13.10 -13.20 13.27
CA THR A 301 11.98 -12.25 13.09
C THR A 301 11.80 -11.91 11.61
N ILE A 302 10.57 -11.94 11.11
CA ILE A 302 10.26 -11.51 9.73
C ILE A 302 10.52 -10.00 9.63
N ALA A 303 11.11 -9.56 8.51
CA ALA A 303 11.60 -8.19 8.34
C ALA A 303 11.14 -7.60 6.99
N GLY A 304 9.91 -7.12 6.95
CA GLY A 304 9.25 -6.72 5.71
C GLY A 304 9.06 -7.90 4.74
N SER A 305 8.63 -7.63 3.54
CA SER A 305 8.44 -8.64 2.51
C SER A 305 9.43 -8.48 1.33
N THR A 306 9.44 -9.49 0.47
CA THR A 306 10.05 -9.41 -0.87
C THR A 306 8.99 -9.58 -1.96
N ALA A 307 7.73 -9.53 -1.60
CA ALA A 307 6.59 -9.63 -2.50
C ALA A 307 6.35 -8.31 -3.25
N ASN A 308 5.51 -8.38 -4.25
CA ASN A 308 4.95 -7.22 -4.95
C ASN A 308 3.43 -7.39 -5.12
N ILE A 309 2.74 -6.27 -5.34
CA ILE A 309 1.27 -6.26 -5.45
C ILE A 309 0.75 -7.23 -6.52
N HIS A 310 1.42 -7.33 -7.68
CA HIS A 310 1.01 -8.23 -8.75
C HIS A 310 1.06 -9.70 -8.32
N GLN A 311 2.14 -10.13 -7.65
CA GLN A 311 2.24 -11.50 -7.15
C GLN A 311 1.18 -11.79 -6.07
N GLU A 312 0.89 -10.81 -5.20
CA GLU A 312 -0.14 -10.94 -4.18
C GLU A 312 -1.55 -11.07 -4.76
N ILE A 313 -1.85 -10.32 -5.84
CA ILE A 313 -3.08 -10.49 -6.61
C ILE A 313 -3.20 -11.93 -7.14
N LYS A 314 -2.14 -12.48 -7.76
CA LYS A 314 -2.12 -13.86 -8.26
C LYS A 314 -2.30 -14.88 -7.14
N ASN A 315 -1.66 -14.67 -6.00
CA ASN A 315 -1.82 -15.51 -4.82
C ASN A 315 -3.28 -15.56 -4.35
N LEU A 316 -3.90 -14.39 -4.17
CA LEU A 316 -5.29 -14.29 -3.70
C LEU A 316 -6.29 -14.93 -4.65
N ILE A 317 -6.11 -14.75 -5.96
CA ILE A 317 -6.91 -15.43 -6.98
C ILE A 317 -6.76 -16.96 -6.84
N SER A 318 -5.53 -17.44 -6.68
CA SER A 318 -5.25 -18.87 -6.49
C SER A 318 -5.83 -19.43 -5.18
N TYR A 319 -5.94 -18.59 -4.15
CA TYR A 319 -6.56 -18.95 -2.87
C TYR A 319 -8.08 -18.90 -2.90
N GLY A 320 -8.70 -18.48 -4.01
CA GLY A 320 -10.15 -18.43 -4.19
C GLY A 320 -10.83 -17.21 -3.59
N VAL A 321 -10.10 -16.12 -3.36
CA VAL A 321 -10.72 -14.83 -2.99
C VAL A 321 -11.47 -14.27 -4.21
N PRO A 322 -12.69 -13.72 -4.04
CA PRO A 322 -13.45 -13.16 -5.15
C PRO A 322 -12.68 -12.09 -5.93
N LEU A 323 -12.58 -12.23 -7.24
CA LEU A 323 -11.77 -11.39 -8.12
C LEU A 323 -12.07 -9.89 -7.96
N ARG A 324 -13.35 -9.53 -7.87
CA ARG A 324 -13.77 -8.14 -7.61
C ARG A 324 -13.15 -7.57 -6.34
N GLN A 325 -13.14 -8.35 -5.26
CA GLN A 325 -12.56 -7.96 -3.99
C GLN A 325 -11.04 -7.81 -4.10
N VAL A 326 -10.35 -8.73 -4.79
CA VAL A 326 -8.90 -8.66 -5.02
C VAL A 326 -8.53 -7.38 -5.76
N ILE A 327 -9.22 -7.07 -6.86
CA ILE A 327 -8.88 -5.88 -7.64
C ILE A 327 -9.20 -4.58 -6.89
N LYS A 328 -10.34 -4.50 -6.19
CA LYS A 328 -10.66 -3.34 -5.36
C LYS A 328 -9.59 -3.09 -4.28
N SER A 329 -9.13 -4.15 -3.62
CA SER A 329 -8.14 -4.04 -2.55
C SER A 329 -6.74 -3.65 -3.02
N ALA A 330 -6.42 -3.84 -4.31
CA ALA A 330 -5.14 -3.41 -4.90
C ALA A 330 -5.23 -2.06 -5.64
N THR A 331 -6.42 -1.45 -5.76
CA THR A 331 -6.62 -0.28 -6.62
C THR A 331 -7.43 0.83 -5.91
N ILE A 332 -8.76 0.72 -5.88
CA ILE A 332 -9.62 1.80 -5.38
C ILE A 332 -9.57 1.95 -3.85
N ASN A 333 -9.43 0.84 -3.11
CA ASN A 333 -9.39 0.91 -1.65
C ASN A 333 -8.13 1.66 -1.17
N PRO A 334 -6.89 1.27 -1.54
CA PRO A 334 -5.71 2.07 -1.16
C PRO A 334 -5.78 3.51 -1.68
N ALA A 335 -6.34 3.76 -2.87
CA ALA A 335 -6.53 5.10 -3.37
C ALA A 335 -7.49 5.95 -2.49
N ARG A 336 -8.50 5.33 -1.87
CA ARG A 336 -9.38 6.01 -0.88
C ARG A 336 -8.63 6.37 0.38
N GLU A 337 -7.83 5.45 0.90
CA GLU A 337 -7.06 5.66 2.14
C GLU A 337 -6.13 6.87 2.05
N ILE A 338 -5.53 7.11 0.88
CA ILE A 338 -4.63 8.24 0.66
C ILE A 338 -5.32 9.49 0.06
N GLY A 339 -6.66 9.47 -0.08
CA GLY A 339 -7.44 10.60 -0.59
C GLY A 339 -7.34 10.85 -2.11
N GLU A 340 -6.87 9.88 -2.90
CA GLU A 340 -6.65 10.01 -4.35
C GLU A 340 -7.72 9.29 -5.19
N ALA A 341 -8.75 8.70 -4.58
CA ALA A 341 -9.80 7.94 -5.27
C ALA A 341 -10.56 8.72 -6.36
N ASN A 342 -10.57 10.04 -6.30
CA ASN A 342 -11.16 10.86 -7.34
C ASN A 342 -10.32 10.93 -8.63
N LYS A 343 -9.02 10.59 -8.55
CA LYS A 343 -8.08 10.68 -9.66
C LYS A 343 -7.67 9.33 -10.23
N ILE A 344 -7.49 8.32 -9.36
CA ILE A 344 -6.93 7.00 -9.69
C ILE A 344 -7.80 5.87 -9.13
N GLY A 345 -7.41 4.62 -9.35
CA GLY A 345 -7.93 3.42 -8.69
C GLY A 345 -9.21 2.83 -9.31
N SER A 346 -9.80 3.40 -10.36
CA SER A 346 -10.89 2.77 -11.12
C SER A 346 -10.94 3.24 -12.57
N ILE A 347 -11.50 2.42 -13.46
CA ILE A 347 -11.71 2.76 -14.88
C ILE A 347 -12.99 3.56 -14.97
N LYS A 348 -12.88 4.87 -14.80
CA LYS A 348 -13.98 5.83 -14.83
C LYS A 348 -13.60 7.06 -15.65
N VAL A 349 -14.53 7.54 -16.47
CA VAL A 349 -14.35 8.75 -17.28
C VAL A 349 -13.92 9.94 -16.40
N GLY A 350 -12.87 10.63 -16.86
CA GLY A 350 -12.26 11.78 -16.18
C GLY A 350 -11.10 11.45 -15.24
N LYS A 351 -10.93 10.19 -14.83
CA LYS A 351 -9.78 9.73 -14.05
C LYS A 351 -8.53 9.57 -14.91
N GLN A 352 -7.37 9.50 -14.28
CA GLN A 352 -6.10 9.20 -14.95
C GLN A 352 -6.18 7.83 -15.64
N ALA A 353 -5.63 7.76 -16.84
CA ALA A 353 -5.54 6.51 -17.59
C ALA A 353 -4.33 5.70 -17.13
N ASP A 354 -4.33 5.32 -15.86
CA ASP A 354 -3.40 4.41 -15.24
C ASP A 354 -4.03 3.02 -15.29
N LEU A 355 -3.52 2.15 -16.17
CA LEU A 355 -4.16 0.89 -16.51
C LEU A 355 -3.11 -0.22 -16.57
N VAL A 356 -3.51 -1.42 -16.12
CA VAL A 356 -2.73 -2.65 -16.28
C VAL A 356 -3.50 -3.61 -17.17
N VAL A 357 -2.88 -4.07 -18.24
CA VAL A 357 -3.42 -5.10 -19.13
C VAL A 357 -2.77 -6.42 -18.76
N MET A 358 -3.57 -7.42 -18.47
CA MET A 358 -3.12 -8.76 -18.10
C MET A 358 -3.73 -9.81 -19.04
N ASP A 359 -3.01 -10.92 -19.24
CA ASP A 359 -3.53 -12.10 -19.91
C ASP A 359 -4.48 -12.89 -18.98
N LYS A 360 -4.99 -14.04 -19.48
CA LYS A 360 -5.90 -14.91 -18.71
C LYS A 360 -5.23 -15.63 -17.56
N GLU A 361 -3.92 -15.73 -17.57
CA GLU A 361 -3.08 -16.28 -16.52
C GLU A 361 -2.64 -15.18 -15.51
N TRP A 362 -3.20 -13.98 -15.66
CA TRP A 362 -2.90 -12.80 -14.85
C TRP A 362 -1.43 -12.33 -14.95
N ASN A 363 -0.75 -12.59 -16.06
CA ASN A 363 0.56 -11.99 -16.32
C ASN A 363 0.38 -10.61 -16.95
N ILE A 364 1.22 -9.66 -16.55
CA ILE A 364 1.21 -8.30 -17.10
C ILE A 364 1.67 -8.33 -18.56
N VAL A 365 0.82 -7.84 -19.45
CA VAL A 365 1.09 -7.67 -20.89
C VAL A 365 1.54 -6.24 -21.19
N SER A 366 0.90 -5.27 -20.55
CA SER A 366 1.21 -3.85 -20.74
C SER A 366 0.77 -3.04 -19.54
N VAL A 367 1.51 -1.96 -19.27
CA VAL A 367 1.16 -0.97 -18.25
C VAL A 367 1.06 0.40 -18.91
N PHE A 368 -0.02 1.11 -18.65
CA PHE A 368 -0.22 2.48 -19.10
C PHE A 368 -0.18 3.41 -17.88
N LYS A 369 0.65 4.44 -17.97
CA LYS A 369 0.72 5.53 -16.98
C LYS A 369 0.30 6.84 -17.66
N ASN A 370 -0.75 7.48 -17.13
CA ASN A 370 -1.32 8.68 -17.77
C ASN A 370 -1.58 8.47 -19.27
N GLY A 371 -2.09 7.29 -19.63
CA GLY A 371 -2.38 6.92 -21.00
C GLY A 371 -1.18 6.68 -21.92
N LYS A 372 0.02 6.73 -21.42
CA LYS A 372 1.24 6.39 -22.17
C LYS A 372 1.66 4.97 -21.83
N LEU A 373 1.95 4.19 -22.88
CA LEU A 373 2.49 2.85 -22.72
C LEU A 373 3.87 2.94 -22.05
N ASN A 374 3.99 2.30 -20.91
CA ASN A 374 5.29 2.06 -20.30
C ASN A 374 5.91 0.86 -21.03
N LYS A 375 7.04 1.06 -21.70
CA LYS A 375 7.78 -0.03 -22.36
C LYS A 375 8.52 -0.80 -21.28
N ASN A 376 8.20 -2.08 -21.14
CA ASN A 376 8.99 -3.03 -20.35
C ASN A 376 10.37 -3.22 -20.97
#